data_3f949d13690c01957ec35c22ff46a507
#
_entry.id   3f949d13690c01957ec35c22ff46a507
#
_cell.length_a   1.000
_cell.length_b   1.000
_cell.length_c   1.000
_cell.angle_alpha   90.00
_cell.angle_beta   90.00
_cell.angle_gamma   90.00
#
_symmetry.space_group_name_H-M   'P 1'
#
loop_
_entity.id
_entity.type
_entity.pdbx_description
1 polymer ?
#
loop_
_entity_poly.entity_id
_entity_poly.type
_entity_poly.pdbx_seq_one_letter_code
_entity_poly.pdbx_strand_id
1 'polypeptide(L)'
;MSPFKNPLSLRALIGLGLLTLAAGCNKPKAHHHSVAPAASGSAGVAAAVAAGPCQKYAAAVCEKAGKESESCQALNTLVDILSPEACSAGLKDIAYSIKKLGEANKSCDELVSKLCAEFGPSSETCTMVTSQTKQFPGAQCKKMLGQLPDIIAGLKKREQANQPLSPQVAASLAQGKSPSFGPTDAKVTVVEFSDFQCPYCGRAATVVDQVKEKYSDRVHFVFRQFPLPMHENARGAAEAALAANAQGKFWQFHDKLFKNQTQLTRDGLEGFAKDAGLNVAEFKKALDSKTYAADVDADVKLGESVAVEGTPTMFINGARVANPTSFETVSAQIDSALKGAPAPAAGTPG
;
A
#
# COMPACT_ATOMS: atom_id res chain seq x y z
N MET A 1 27.98 -17.83 -1.78
CA MET A 1 27.69 -16.39 -1.83
C MET A 1 26.53 -16.19 -2.80
N SER A 2 25.31 -16.16 -2.28
CA SER A 2 24.08 -15.92 -3.05
C SER A 2 23.60 -14.51 -2.75
N PRO A 3 23.48 -13.62 -3.72
CA PRO A 3 22.77 -12.36 -3.56
C PRO A 3 21.30 -12.57 -3.93
N PHE A 4 20.39 -12.03 -3.21
CA PHE A 4 18.94 -12.00 -3.31
C PHE A 4 18.19 -12.84 -2.26
N LYS A 5 18.24 -12.34 -1.01
CA LYS A 5 17.22 -12.61 -0.01
C LYS A 5 16.44 -11.31 0.23
N ASN A 6 15.53 -10.98 -0.68
CA ASN A 6 14.39 -10.11 -0.38
C ASN A 6 13.31 -10.30 -1.46
N PRO A 7 12.15 -10.79 -1.12
CA PRO A 7 11.01 -10.79 -2.04
C PRO A 7 10.51 -9.34 -2.13
N LEU A 8 10.96 -8.63 -3.15
CA LEU A 8 10.38 -7.35 -3.54
C LEU A 8 8.89 -7.58 -3.83
N SER A 9 8.03 -6.96 -3.05
CA SER A 9 6.60 -6.97 -3.30
C SER A 9 6.33 -6.48 -4.74
N LEU A 10 5.33 -7.02 -5.41
CA LEU A 10 4.94 -6.63 -6.77
C LEU A 10 4.75 -5.10 -6.89
N ARG A 11 4.38 -4.41 -5.80
CA ARG A 11 4.31 -2.94 -5.70
C ARG A 11 5.68 -2.27 -5.79
N ALA A 12 6.74 -2.85 -5.25
CA ALA A 12 8.10 -2.31 -5.39
C ALA A 12 8.61 -2.42 -6.83
N LEU A 13 8.18 -3.44 -7.59
CA LEU A 13 8.50 -3.58 -9.00
C LEU A 13 7.73 -2.58 -9.88
N ILE A 14 6.54 -2.14 -9.46
CA ILE A 14 5.71 -1.17 -10.18
C ILE A 14 6.17 0.28 -9.93
N GLY A 15 6.68 0.58 -8.72
CA GLY A 15 7.10 1.94 -8.34
C GLY A 15 8.49 2.38 -8.82
N LEU A 16 9.37 1.45 -9.19
CA LEU A 16 10.78 1.79 -9.55
C LEU A 16 11.01 2.11 -11.03
N GLY A 17 9.98 2.03 -11.88
CA GLY A 17 10.09 2.31 -13.32
C GLY A 17 9.98 3.79 -13.72
N LEU A 18 9.70 4.70 -12.78
CA LEU A 18 9.39 6.12 -13.10
C LEU A 18 10.41 7.14 -12.59
N LEU A 19 11.58 6.74 -12.08
CA LEU A 19 12.53 7.68 -11.45
C LEU A 19 13.99 7.51 -11.90
N THR A 20 14.23 7.47 -13.21
CA THR A 20 15.58 7.77 -13.74
C THR A 20 15.51 8.44 -15.11
N LEU A 21 15.05 9.68 -15.14
CA LEU A 21 15.38 10.66 -16.22
C LEU A 21 15.02 12.07 -15.75
N ALA A 22 15.80 12.64 -14.83
CA ALA A 22 15.90 14.08 -14.65
C ALA A 22 17.23 14.44 -13.98
N ALA A 23 18.28 14.48 -14.75
CA ALA A 23 19.48 15.23 -14.41
C ALA A 23 19.52 16.50 -15.26
N GLY A 24 19.43 17.64 -14.59
CA GLY A 24 19.86 18.92 -15.08
C GLY A 24 18.81 19.79 -15.74
N CYS A 25 18.26 20.75 -14.98
CA CYS A 25 18.12 22.13 -15.48
C CYS A 25 17.80 23.09 -14.32
N ASN A 26 18.51 24.20 -14.38
CA ASN A 26 18.50 25.37 -13.50
C ASN A 26 17.13 25.96 -13.17
N LYS A 27 17.00 26.47 -11.94
CA LYS A 27 15.89 27.32 -11.48
C LYS A 27 15.86 28.64 -12.24
N PRO A 28 14.70 29.12 -12.69
CA PRO A 28 14.46 30.56 -12.88
C PRO A 28 13.62 31.12 -11.72
N LYS A 29 13.94 32.36 -11.38
CA LYS A 29 13.36 33.21 -10.34
C LYS A 29 11.87 33.52 -10.60
N ALA A 30 11.08 33.50 -9.51
CA ALA A 30 9.72 33.99 -9.48
C ALA A 30 9.66 35.53 -9.74
N HIS A 31 8.87 35.94 -10.71
CA HIS A 31 8.36 37.31 -10.82
C HIS A 31 6.84 37.28 -10.62
N HIS A 32 6.41 37.98 -9.57
CA HIS A 32 4.99 38.29 -9.35
C HIS A 32 4.52 39.32 -10.37
N HIS A 33 3.49 39.01 -11.13
CA HIS A 33 2.65 40.01 -11.79
C HIS A 33 1.18 39.75 -11.44
N SER A 34 0.64 40.72 -10.71
CA SER A 34 -0.79 40.86 -10.45
C SER A 34 -1.51 41.29 -11.76
N VAL A 35 -2.61 40.62 -12.09
CA VAL A 35 -3.53 41.05 -13.15
C VAL A 35 -4.94 41.16 -12.61
N ALA A 36 -5.51 42.35 -12.76
CA ALA A 36 -6.88 42.68 -12.45
C ALA A 36 -7.88 42.16 -13.50
N PRO A 37 -9.18 42.08 -13.21
CA PRO A 37 -10.16 41.49 -14.10
C PRO A 37 -10.64 42.51 -15.16
N ALA A 38 -10.71 42.05 -16.41
CA ALA A 38 -11.37 42.81 -17.49
C ALA A 38 -12.53 41.98 -18.08
N ALA A 39 -13.57 42.72 -18.40
CA ALA A 39 -14.89 42.29 -18.80
C ALA A 39 -15.02 41.72 -20.22
N SER A 40 -16.05 40.92 -20.35
CA SER A 40 -16.96 40.62 -21.51
C SER A 40 -16.62 41.14 -22.92
N GLY A 41 -16.62 40.20 -23.88
CA GLY A 41 -17.03 40.56 -25.24
C GLY A 41 -16.50 39.67 -26.34
N SER A 42 -17.44 39.11 -27.07
CA SER A 42 -17.38 38.67 -28.48
C SER A 42 -16.83 37.28 -28.83
N ALA A 43 -17.70 36.54 -29.48
CA ALA A 43 -17.45 35.37 -30.28
C ALA A 43 -16.25 35.55 -31.24
N GLY A 44 -15.17 34.84 -30.92
CA GLY A 44 -14.00 34.71 -31.75
C GLY A 44 -13.88 33.24 -32.19
N VAL A 45 -13.89 33.06 -33.50
CA VAL A 45 -13.60 31.83 -34.23
C VAL A 45 -12.49 31.07 -33.53
N ALA A 46 -12.78 29.87 -33.03
CA ALA A 46 -11.75 28.92 -32.54
C ALA A 46 -10.87 28.58 -33.75
N ALA A 47 -9.73 29.21 -33.86
CA ALA A 47 -8.67 28.78 -34.77
C ALA A 47 -8.32 27.35 -34.35
N ALA A 48 -8.61 26.37 -35.18
CA ALA A 48 -8.20 24.99 -34.99
C ALA A 48 -6.68 24.98 -34.83
N VAL A 49 -6.21 24.80 -33.61
CA VAL A 49 -4.79 24.57 -33.32
C VAL A 49 -4.40 23.36 -34.14
N ALA A 50 -3.51 23.55 -35.15
CA ALA A 50 -3.07 22.47 -36.02
C ALA A 50 -2.52 21.33 -35.16
N ALA A 51 -3.13 20.15 -35.23
CA ALA A 51 -2.74 18.98 -34.45
C ALA A 51 -1.24 18.72 -34.67
N GLY A 52 -0.49 18.62 -33.57
CA GLY A 52 0.93 18.33 -33.56
C GLY A 52 1.25 16.95 -34.16
N PRO A 53 2.56 16.65 -34.39
CA PRO A 53 2.96 15.38 -35.01
C PRO A 53 2.40 14.15 -34.25
N CYS A 54 2.34 14.21 -32.92
CA CYS A 54 1.90 13.08 -32.10
C CYS A 54 0.40 12.85 -32.20
N GLN A 55 -0.42 13.90 -32.22
CA GLN A 55 -1.87 13.78 -32.44
C GLN A 55 -2.19 13.25 -33.85
N LYS A 56 -1.44 13.68 -34.86
CA LYS A 56 -1.55 13.15 -36.22
C LYS A 56 -1.14 11.70 -36.31
N TYR A 57 -0.09 11.30 -35.59
CA TYR A 57 0.37 9.92 -35.50
C TYR A 57 -0.67 9.02 -34.85
N ALA A 58 -1.20 9.42 -33.69
CA ALA A 58 -2.26 8.67 -33.02
C ALA A 58 -3.51 8.53 -33.92
N ALA A 59 -3.95 9.62 -34.56
CA ALA A 59 -5.10 9.58 -35.46
C ALA A 59 -4.87 8.61 -36.64
N ALA A 60 -3.70 8.64 -37.27
CA ALA A 60 -3.37 7.77 -38.40
C ALA A 60 -3.30 6.28 -38.01
N VAL A 61 -2.75 5.97 -36.82
CA VAL A 61 -2.74 4.58 -36.29
C VAL A 61 -4.17 4.13 -35.99
N CYS A 62 -4.97 4.95 -35.29
CA CYS A 62 -6.35 4.62 -34.95
C CYS A 62 -7.26 4.47 -36.17
N GLU A 63 -7.05 5.27 -37.22
CA GLU A 63 -7.78 5.14 -38.49
C GLU A 63 -7.47 3.80 -39.17
N LYS A 64 -6.19 3.41 -39.22
CA LYS A 64 -5.75 2.22 -39.96
C LYS A 64 -5.89 0.92 -39.17
N ALA A 65 -5.71 0.94 -37.84
CA ALA A 65 -5.82 -0.21 -36.97
C ALA A 65 -7.24 -0.44 -36.43
N GLY A 66 -8.10 0.58 -36.50
CA GLY A 66 -9.42 0.63 -35.87
C GLY A 66 -9.38 1.32 -34.50
N LYS A 67 -10.42 2.10 -34.19
CA LYS A 67 -10.50 2.91 -32.97
C LYS A 67 -10.47 2.07 -31.68
N GLU A 68 -11.04 0.88 -31.74
CA GLU A 68 -11.10 -0.07 -30.59
C GLU A 68 -9.88 -1.01 -30.56
N SER A 69 -8.93 -0.89 -31.49
CA SER A 69 -7.74 -1.74 -31.51
C SER A 69 -6.79 -1.41 -30.35
N GLU A 70 -6.10 -2.44 -29.84
CA GLU A 70 -5.09 -2.29 -28.82
C GLU A 70 -3.98 -1.29 -29.20
N SER A 71 -3.59 -1.28 -30.47
CA SER A 71 -2.58 -0.32 -30.98
C SER A 71 -3.06 1.13 -30.89
N CYS A 72 -4.35 1.38 -31.15
CA CYS A 72 -4.95 2.71 -30.99
C CYS A 72 -5.03 3.11 -29.51
N GLN A 73 -5.53 2.23 -28.66
CA GLN A 73 -5.65 2.48 -27.21
C GLN A 73 -4.27 2.71 -26.57
N ALA A 74 -3.30 1.85 -26.87
CA ALA A 74 -1.94 1.99 -26.36
C ALA A 74 -1.29 3.31 -26.79
N LEU A 75 -1.48 3.72 -28.04
CA LEU A 75 -0.91 4.97 -28.52
C LEU A 75 -1.57 6.20 -27.90
N ASN A 76 -2.88 6.18 -27.69
CA ASN A 76 -3.61 7.27 -27.04
C ASN A 76 -3.14 7.51 -25.59
N THR A 77 -2.68 6.48 -24.88
CA THR A 77 -2.11 6.63 -23.53
C THR A 77 -0.69 7.16 -23.53
N LEU A 78 0.03 7.03 -24.65
CA LEU A 78 1.44 7.41 -24.77
C LEU A 78 1.66 8.72 -25.53
N VAL A 79 0.66 9.23 -26.24
CA VAL A 79 0.79 10.36 -27.18
C VAL A 79 1.35 11.62 -26.55
N ASP A 80 1.01 11.87 -25.27
CA ASP A 80 1.43 13.07 -24.54
C ASP A 80 2.89 13.00 -24.02
N ILE A 81 3.47 11.79 -24.00
CA ILE A 81 4.84 11.55 -23.51
C ILE A 81 5.83 11.23 -24.64
N LEU A 82 5.34 11.06 -25.88
CA LEU A 82 6.18 10.82 -27.02
C LEU A 82 6.82 12.12 -27.53
N SER A 83 8.07 12.04 -27.99
CA SER A 83 8.71 13.19 -28.61
C SER A 83 8.13 13.45 -30.01
N PRO A 84 8.06 14.74 -30.47
CA PRO A 84 7.58 15.07 -31.79
C PRO A 84 8.35 14.37 -32.92
N GLU A 85 9.66 14.12 -32.71
CA GLU A 85 10.53 13.42 -33.66
C GLU A 85 10.12 11.94 -33.76
N ALA A 86 9.86 11.27 -32.64
CA ALA A 86 9.39 9.88 -32.62
C ALA A 86 8.03 9.73 -33.30
N CYS A 87 7.13 10.66 -33.07
CA CYS A 87 5.81 10.69 -33.73
C CYS A 87 5.94 10.94 -35.25
N SER A 88 6.82 11.85 -35.64
CA SER A 88 7.12 12.14 -37.08
C SER A 88 7.76 10.93 -37.76
N ALA A 89 8.61 10.18 -37.08
CA ALA A 89 9.17 8.93 -37.58
C ALA A 89 8.10 7.86 -37.74
N GLY A 90 7.21 7.69 -36.76
CA GLY A 90 6.08 6.75 -36.80
C GLY A 90 5.09 7.04 -37.93
N LEU A 91 4.85 8.30 -38.25
CA LEU A 91 4.02 8.73 -39.40
C LEU A 91 4.54 8.26 -40.74
N LYS A 92 5.85 8.05 -40.89
CA LYS A 92 6.47 7.65 -42.17
C LYS A 92 6.12 6.22 -42.55
N ASP A 93 5.87 5.34 -41.56
CA ASP A 93 5.46 3.97 -41.80
C ASP A 93 4.46 3.51 -40.72
N ILE A 94 3.19 3.81 -40.94
CA ILE A 94 2.09 3.46 -40.06
C ILE A 94 1.91 1.94 -39.96
N ALA A 95 2.13 1.20 -41.05
CA ALA A 95 1.98 -0.26 -41.06
C ALA A 95 3.04 -0.91 -40.14
N TYR A 96 4.29 -0.46 -40.24
CA TYR A 96 5.35 -0.89 -39.34
C TYR A 96 5.07 -0.51 -37.88
N SER A 97 4.58 0.71 -37.65
CA SER A 97 4.23 1.18 -36.31
C SER A 97 3.13 0.32 -35.68
N ILE A 98 2.05 0.01 -36.40
CA ILE A 98 0.96 -0.87 -35.93
C ILE A 98 1.50 -2.26 -35.61
N LYS A 99 2.33 -2.84 -36.49
CA LYS A 99 2.97 -4.13 -36.26
C LYS A 99 3.81 -4.14 -34.98
N LYS A 100 4.62 -3.08 -34.78
CA LYS A 100 5.47 -2.97 -33.58
C LYS A 100 4.70 -2.75 -32.29
N LEU A 101 3.64 -1.97 -32.30
CA LEU A 101 2.74 -1.81 -31.17
C LEU A 101 2.06 -3.15 -30.82
N GLY A 102 1.56 -3.89 -31.80
CA GLY A 102 0.99 -5.21 -31.58
C GLY A 102 2.00 -6.25 -31.09
N GLU A 103 3.25 -6.23 -31.63
CA GLU A 103 4.33 -7.10 -31.12
C GLU A 103 4.72 -6.75 -29.68
N ALA A 104 4.68 -5.48 -29.31
CA ALA A 104 4.98 -5.03 -27.94
C ALA A 104 3.93 -5.56 -26.94
N ASN A 105 2.66 -5.57 -27.32
CA ASN A 105 1.57 -6.02 -26.44
C ASN A 105 1.49 -7.54 -26.30
N LYS A 106 1.92 -8.34 -27.30
CA LYS A 106 1.92 -9.80 -27.24
C LYS A 106 2.52 -10.37 -25.95
N SER A 107 3.58 -9.75 -25.43
CA SER A 107 4.19 -10.20 -24.17
C SER A 107 3.30 -9.96 -22.96
N CYS A 108 2.48 -8.89 -22.98
CA CYS A 108 1.52 -8.60 -21.91
C CYS A 108 0.34 -9.56 -21.96
N ASP A 109 -0.18 -9.83 -23.15
CA ASP A 109 -1.27 -10.80 -23.36
C ASP A 109 -0.88 -12.20 -22.95
N GLU A 110 0.35 -12.63 -23.33
CA GLU A 110 0.92 -13.90 -22.90
C GLU A 110 1.08 -13.97 -21.39
N LEU A 111 1.57 -12.91 -20.74
CA LEU A 111 1.72 -12.82 -19.28
C LEU A 111 0.36 -12.95 -18.58
N VAL A 112 -0.64 -12.18 -19.02
CA VAL A 112 -2.01 -12.25 -18.51
C VAL A 112 -2.59 -13.65 -18.69
N SER A 113 -2.50 -14.20 -19.91
CA SER A 113 -3.00 -15.53 -20.22
C SER A 113 -2.41 -16.61 -19.31
N LYS A 114 -1.09 -16.61 -19.10
CA LYS A 114 -0.43 -17.58 -18.23
C LYS A 114 -0.80 -17.42 -16.76
N LEU A 115 -0.89 -16.17 -16.27
CA LEU A 115 -1.31 -15.90 -14.89
C LEU A 115 -2.78 -16.24 -14.68
N CYS A 116 -3.67 -15.89 -15.60
CA CYS A 116 -5.09 -16.24 -15.50
C CYS A 116 -5.35 -17.75 -15.63
N ALA A 117 -4.52 -18.48 -16.38
CA ALA A 117 -4.59 -19.94 -16.43
C ALA A 117 -4.21 -20.58 -15.09
N GLU A 118 -3.23 -20.01 -14.37
CA GLU A 118 -2.77 -20.52 -13.06
C GLU A 118 -3.74 -20.21 -11.92
N PHE A 119 -4.33 -19.01 -11.90
CA PHE A 119 -5.18 -18.54 -10.80
C PHE A 119 -6.67 -18.69 -11.06
N GLY A 120 -7.06 -19.04 -12.28
CA GLY A 120 -8.43 -19.10 -12.76
C GLY A 120 -8.91 -17.79 -13.40
N PRO A 121 -9.67 -17.87 -14.49
CA PRO A 121 -10.08 -16.70 -15.29
C PRO A 121 -10.99 -15.72 -14.55
N SER A 122 -11.74 -16.20 -13.55
CA SER A 122 -12.65 -15.40 -12.74
C SER A 122 -12.07 -15.00 -11.39
N SER A 123 -10.77 -15.29 -11.12
CA SER A 123 -10.14 -14.94 -9.86
C SER A 123 -9.90 -13.43 -9.75
N GLU A 124 -9.84 -12.94 -8.52
CA GLU A 124 -9.47 -11.56 -8.23
C GLU A 124 -8.04 -11.27 -8.74
N THR A 125 -7.13 -12.23 -8.58
CA THR A 125 -5.76 -12.15 -9.10
C THR A 125 -5.73 -11.98 -10.62
N CYS A 126 -6.52 -12.74 -11.38
CA CYS A 126 -6.62 -12.59 -12.83
C CYS A 126 -7.18 -11.21 -13.20
N THR A 127 -8.24 -10.76 -12.56
CA THR A 127 -8.84 -9.44 -12.77
C THR A 127 -7.83 -8.32 -12.52
N MET A 128 -7.11 -8.40 -11.39
CA MET A 128 -6.06 -7.44 -11.03
C MET A 128 -4.94 -7.40 -12.08
N VAL A 129 -4.40 -8.56 -12.44
CA VAL A 129 -3.31 -8.67 -13.43
C VAL A 129 -3.74 -8.11 -14.78
N THR A 130 -4.95 -8.46 -15.23
CA THR A 130 -5.51 -7.96 -16.49
C THR A 130 -5.64 -6.43 -16.51
N SER A 131 -6.05 -5.83 -15.40
CA SER A 131 -6.19 -4.37 -15.32
C SER A 131 -4.84 -3.66 -15.25
N GLN A 132 -3.90 -4.18 -14.47
CA GLN A 132 -2.60 -3.53 -14.24
C GLN A 132 -1.65 -3.66 -15.44
N THR A 133 -1.64 -4.80 -16.14
CA THR A 133 -0.77 -5.01 -17.30
C THR A 133 -1.10 -4.12 -18.49
N LYS A 134 -2.32 -3.60 -18.58
CA LYS A 134 -2.68 -2.59 -19.60
C LYS A 134 -1.82 -1.33 -19.56
N GLN A 135 -1.23 -1.04 -18.41
CA GLN A 135 -0.37 0.14 -18.20
C GLN A 135 1.12 -0.18 -18.39
N PHE A 136 1.48 -1.44 -18.68
CA PHE A 136 2.88 -1.83 -18.76
C PHE A 136 3.40 -1.74 -20.20
N PRO A 137 4.64 -1.22 -20.38
CA PRO A 137 5.34 -1.39 -21.65
C PRO A 137 5.58 -2.88 -21.93
N GLY A 138 5.45 -3.31 -23.18
CA GLY A 138 5.65 -4.71 -23.58
C GLY A 138 7.01 -5.30 -23.17
N ALA A 139 8.05 -4.46 -23.12
CA ALA A 139 9.38 -4.86 -22.62
C ALA A 139 9.34 -5.27 -21.13
N GLN A 140 8.52 -4.62 -20.31
CA GLN A 140 8.31 -4.99 -18.91
C GLN A 140 7.60 -6.33 -18.79
N CYS A 141 6.54 -6.54 -19.57
CA CYS A 141 5.83 -7.83 -19.61
C CYS A 141 6.76 -8.96 -20.06
N LYS A 142 7.61 -8.73 -21.05
CA LYS A 142 8.62 -9.70 -21.48
C LYS A 142 9.61 -10.06 -20.36
N LYS A 143 10.08 -9.07 -19.60
CA LYS A 143 10.92 -9.32 -18.41
C LYS A 143 10.18 -10.13 -17.35
N MET A 144 8.91 -9.80 -17.08
CA MET A 144 8.07 -10.52 -16.13
C MET A 144 7.81 -11.98 -16.57
N LEU A 145 7.64 -12.23 -17.87
CA LEU A 145 7.55 -13.60 -18.39
C LEU A 145 8.81 -14.44 -18.10
N GLY A 146 10.00 -13.83 -18.12
CA GLY A 146 11.24 -14.48 -17.70
C GLY A 146 11.31 -14.79 -16.20
N GLN A 147 10.50 -14.14 -15.37
CA GLN A 147 10.40 -14.31 -13.92
C GLN A 147 9.05 -14.95 -13.49
N LEU A 148 8.34 -15.54 -14.44
CA LEU A 148 6.98 -16.02 -14.23
C LEU A 148 6.84 -17.00 -13.04
N PRO A 149 7.73 -17.99 -12.82
CA PRO A 149 7.63 -18.88 -11.67
C PRO A 149 7.68 -18.14 -10.33
N ASP A 150 8.58 -17.15 -10.19
CA ASP A 150 8.72 -16.37 -8.96
C ASP A 150 7.50 -15.47 -8.73
N ILE A 151 6.95 -14.88 -9.81
CA ILE A 151 5.72 -14.08 -9.77
C ILE A 151 4.54 -14.95 -9.33
N ILE A 152 4.37 -16.14 -9.91
CA ILE A 152 3.32 -17.09 -9.51
C ILE A 152 3.47 -17.47 -8.03
N ALA A 153 4.68 -17.82 -7.60
CA ALA A 153 4.93 -18.16 -6.20
C ALA A 153 4.58 -17.00 -5.25
N GLY A 154 4.96 -15.77 -5.60
CA GLY A 154 4.63 -14.56 -4.84
C GLY A 154 3.13 -14.28 -4.79
N LEU A 155 2.43 -14.43 -5.91
CA LEU A 155 0.97 -14.24 -5.96
C LEU A 155 0.23 -15.33 -5.16
N LYS A 156 0.63 -16.60 -5.26
CA LYS A 156 0.06 -17.70 -4.44
C LYS A 156 0.26 -17.45 -2.96
N LYS A 157 1.47 -17.04 -2.56
CA LYS A 157 1.74 -16.67 -1.16
C LYS A 157 0.83 -15.54 -0.68
N ARG A 158 0.60 -14.54 -1.54
CA ARG A 158 -0.31 -13.43 -1.23
C ARG A 158 -1.77 -13.88 -1.11
N GLU A 159 -2.24 -14.75 -2.02
CA GLU A 159 -3.59 -15.30 -1.91
C GLU A 159 -3.77 -16.09 -0.61
N GLN A 160 -2.79 -16.94 -0.27
CA GLN A 160 -2.79 -17.68 1.00
C GLN A 160 -2.81 -16.74 2.21
N ALA A 161 -1.99 -15.68 2.18
CA ALA A 161 -1.95 -14.67 3.25
C ALA A 161 -3.27 -13.89 3.41
N ASN A 162 -4.07 -13.79 2.34
CA ASN A 162 -5.36 -13.11 2.34
C ASN A 162 -6.53 -14.02 2.70
N GLN A 163 -6.33 -15.35 2.76
CA GLN A 163 -7.37 -16.25 3.24
C GLN A 163 -7.68 -15.97 4.71
N PRO A 164 -8.95 -16.04 5.12
CA PRO A 164 -9.30 -15.95 6.54
C PRO A 164 -8.57 -17.02 7.35
N LEU A 165 -8.01 -16.61 8.48
CA LEU A 165 -7.35 -17.52 9.42
C LEU A 165 -8.37 -18.51 9.98
N SER A 166 -7.92 -19.71 10.33
CA SER A 166 -8.79 -20.64 11.07
C SER A 166 -9.25 -20.02 12.40
N PRO A 167 -10.42 -20.38 12.92
CA PRO A 167 -10.93 -19.81 14.18
C PRO A 167 -9.94 -19.94 15.35
N GLN A 168 -9.20 -21.06 15.41
CA GLN A 168 -8.19 -21.29 16.44
C GLN A 168 -7.01 -20.31 16.32
N VAL A 169 -6.51 -20.11 15.09
CA VAL A 169 -5.42 -19.17 14.82
C VAL A 169 -5.90 -17.73 15.06
N ALA A 170 -7.10 -17.37 14.59
CA ALA A 170 -7.67 -16.05 14.84
C ALA A 170 -7.80 -15.74 16.34
N ALA A 171 -8.28 -16.70 17.13
CA ALA A 171 -8.37 -16.56 18.58
C ALA A 171 -7.00 -16.39 19.25
N SER A 172 -5.96 -17.09 18.75
CA SER A 172 -4.59 -16.96 19.29
C SER A 172 -4.00 -15.57 19.13
N LEU A 173 -4.42 -14.82 18.10
CA LEU A 173 -3.96 -13.45 17.89
C LEU A 173 -4.37 -12.49 19.01
N ALA A 174 -5.44 -12.78 19.72
CA ALA A 174 -5.95 -11.94 20.80
C ALA A 174 -5.53 -12.41 22.19
N GLN A 175 -4.80 -13.53 22.30
CA GLN A 175 -4.39 -14.10 23.59
C GLN A 175 -3.19 -13.35 24.20
N GLY A 176 -3.07 -13.42 25.53
CA GLY A 176 -1.93 -12.87 26.27
C GLY A 176 -2.22 -11.52 26.90
N LYS A 177 -1.15 -10.79 27.25
CA LYS A 177 -1.21 -9.50 27.98
C LYS A 177 -1.01 -8.29 27.06
N SER A 178 -1.34 -8.44 25.78
CA SER A 178 -1.20 -7.34 24.82
C SER A 178 -2.15 -6.18 25.14
N PRO A 179 -1.75 -4.95 24.85
CA PRO A 179 -2.60 -3.79 25.03
C PRO A 179 -3.93 -3.95 24.28
N SER A 180 -5.04 -3.68 24.95
CA SER A 180 -6.35 -3.86 24.36
C SER A 180 -7.37 -2.85 24.91
N PHE A 181 -8.50 -2.74 24.23
CA PHE A 181 -9.69 -2.07 24.74
C PHE A 181 -10.95 -2.83 24.30
N GLY A 182 -12.07 -2.53 24.95
CA GLY A 182 -13.35 -3.19 24.72
C GLY A 182 -13.51 -4.52 25.45
N PRO A 183 -14.71 -5.13 25.39
CA PRO A 183 -15.02 -6.37 26.09
C PRO A 183 -14.21 -7.54 25.53
N THR A 184 -13.59 -8.35 26.39
CA THR A 184 -12.78 -9.51 25.98
C THR A 184 -13.63 -10.66 25.41
N ASP A 185 -14.93 -10.66 25.69
CA ASP A 185 -15.94 -11.60 25.18
C ASP A 185 -16.75 -11.05 24.00
N ALA A 186 -16.30 -9.93 23.41
CA ALA A 186 -16.95 -9.35 22.25
C ALA A 186 -17.00 -10.34 21.07
N LYS A 187 -18.13 -10.33 20.32
CA LYS A 187 -18.30 -11.17 19.12
C LYS A 187 -17.31 -10.82 17.99
N VAL A 188 -16.77 -9.60 17.99
CA VAL A 188 -15.82 -9.12 17.00
C VAL A 188 -14.52 -8.78 17.69
N THR A 189 -13.45 -9.44 17.24
CA THR A 189 -12.08 -9.15 17.66
C THR A 189 -11.32 -8.49 16.51
N VAL A 190 -10.72 -7.36 16.79
CA VAL A 190 -9.81 -6.64 15.87
C VAL A 190 -8.40 -6.76 16.43
N VAL A 191 -7.47 -7.23 15.62
CA VAL A 191 -6.05 -7.32 15.98
C VAL A 191 -5.23 -6.53 14.99
N GLU A 192 -4.46 -5.56 15.48
CA GLU A 192 -3.54 -4.76 14.69
C GLU A 192 -2.09 -5.11 15.01
N PHE A 193 -1.30 -5.43 13.99
CA PHE A 193 0.16 -5.47 14.05
C PHE A 193 0.71 -4.13 13.56
N SER A 194 1.43 -3.43 14.44
CA SER A 194 1.77 -2.03 14.23
C SER A 194 3.21 -1.71 14.64
N ASP A 195 3.75 -0.63 14.05
CA ASP A 195 5.09 -0.13 14.28
C ASP A 195 5.01 1.40 14.52
N PHE A 196 5.50 1.85 15.66
CA PHE A 196 5.41 3.26 16.05
C PHE A 196 6.21 4.22 15.16
N GLN A 197 7.20 3.72 14.42
CA GLN A 197 7.98 4.55 13.50
C GLN A 197 7.44 4.51 12.07
N CYS A 198 6.53 3.60 11.75
CA CYS A 198 5.94 3.47 10.41
C CYS A 198 4.95 4.62 10.12
N PRO A 199 5.14 5.41 9.04
CA PRO A 199 4.21 6.50 8.72
C PRO A 199 2.78 6.04 8.40
N TYR A 200 2.64 4.83 7.85
CA TYR A 200 1.33 4.24 7.58
C TYR A 200 0.59 3.84 8.87
N CYS A 201 1.34 3.38 9.90
CA CYS A 201 0.78 3.12 11.22
C CYS A 201 0.31 4.41 11.92
N GLY A 202 1.03 5.52 11.73
CA GLY A 202 0.56 6.82 12.19
C GLY A 202 -0.79 7.23 11.59
N ARG A 203 -1.06 6.87 10.32
CA ARG A 203 -2.38 7.05 9.71
C ARG A 203 -3.41 6.06 10.26
N ALA A 204 -3.03 4.80 10.49
CA ALA A 204 -3.92 3.81 11.08
C ALA A 204 -4.31 4.17 12.52
N ALA A 205 -3.43 4.82 13.29
CA ALA A 205 -3.73 5.27 14.65
C ALA A 205 -4.97 6.17 14.71
N THR A 206 -5.19 7.04 13.69
CA THR A 206 -6.42 7.83 13.61
C THR A 206 -7.67 6.98 13.34
N VAL A 207 -7.51 5.86 12.64
CA VAL A 207 -8.59 4.88 12.42
C VAL A 207 -8.88 4.14 13.73
N VAL A 208 -7.83 3.78 14.49
CA VAL A 208 -7.99 3.15 15.82
C VAL A 208 -8.76 4.05 16.77
N ASP A 209 -8.48 5.36 16.79
CA ASP A 209 -9.24 6.33 17.59
C ASP A 209 -10.74 6.32 17.22
N GLN A 210 -11.05 6.32 15.92
CA GLN A 210 -12.43 6.25 15.42
C GLN A 210 -13.10 4.89 15.74
N VAL A 211 -12.35 3.79 15.68
CA VAL A 211 -12.85 2.46 16.10
C VAL A 211 -13.14 2.46 17.59
N LYS A 212 -12.25 3.03 18.40
CA LYS A 212 -12.43 3.14 19.84
C LYS A 212 -13.67 3.98 20.19
N GLU A 213 -13.86 5.10 19.53
CA GLU A 213 -15.02 5.98 19.72
C GLU A 213 -16.34 5.27 19.35
N LYS A 214 -16.37 4.58 18.21
CA LYS A 214 -17.63 4.02 17.68
C LYS A 214 -17.97 2.63 18.20
N TYR A 215 -16.96 1.80 18.55
CA TYR A 215 -17.14 0.37 18.75
C TYR A 215 -16.59 -0.17 20.09
N SER A 216 -16.04 0.67 20.99
CA SER A 216 -15.38 0.19 22.21
C SER A 216 -16.28 -0.59 23.17
N ASP A 217 -17.60 -0.53 23.00
CA ASP A 217 -18.59 -1.28 23.79
C ASP A 217 -18.89 -2.69 23.26
N ARG A 218 -18.47 -3.02 22.03
CA ARG A 218 -18.87 -4.26 21.30
C ARG A 218 -17.78 -4.90 20.45
N VAL A 219 -16.58 -4.34 20.46
CA VAL A 219 -15.40 -4.86 19.75
C VAL A 219 -14.26 -5.01 20.75
N HIS A 220 -13.61 -6.17 20.76
CA HIS A 220 -12.33 -6.36 21.43
C HIS A 220 -11.20 -6.00 20.49
N PHE A 221 -10.52 -4.89 20.75
CA PHE A 221 -9.36 -4.45 19.98
C PHE A 221 -8.07 -4.82 20.71
N VAL A 222 -7.12 -5.43 19.99
CA VAL A 222 -5.81 -5.84 20.50
C VAL A 222 -4.71 -5.27 19.63
N PHE A 223 -3.73 -4.60 20.27
CA PHE A 223 -2.54 -4.06 19.62
C PHE A 223 -1.36 -5.04 19.79
N ARG A 224 -0.70 -5.36 18.69
CA ARG A 224 0.49 -6.22 18.62
C ARG A 224 1.69 -5.43 18.13
N GLN A 225 2.82 -5.60 18.80
CA GLN A 225 4.07 -4.97 18.41
C GLN A 225 4.64 -5.67 17.18
N PHE A 226 4.93 -4.91 16.13
CA PHE A 226 5.59 -5.45 14.94
C PHE A 226 6.63 -4.45 14.40
N PRO A 227 7.69 -4.15 15.18
CA PRO A 227 8.73 -3.22 14.76
C PRO A 227 9.47 -3.75 13.53
N LEU A 228 9.46 -2.97 12.44
CA LEU A 228 10.10 -3.35 11.19
C LEU A 228 11.63 -3.15 11.30
N PRO A 229 12.46 -4.08 10.77
CA PRO A 229 13.92 -4.01 10.89
C PRO A 229 14.55 -2.76 10.26
N MET A 230 13.87 -2.12 9.33
CA MET A 230 14.31 -0.88 8.66
C MET A 230 14.09 0.38 9.49
N HIS A 231 13.34 0.29 10.59
CA HIS A 231 13.00 1.41 11.46
C HIS A 231 13.84 1.33 12.74
N GLU A 232 14.89 2.15 12.82
CA GLU A 232 15.91 2.10 13.85
C GLU A 232 15.37 2.19 15.29
N ASN A 233 14.36 3.05 15.52
CA ASN A 233 13.80 3.30 16.85
C ASN A 233 12.52 2.49 17.15
N ALA A 234 11.99 1.75 16.18
CA ALA A 234 10.71 1.05 16.31
C ALA A 234 10.72 0.02 17.44
N ARG A 235 11.80 -0.76 17.56
CA ARG A 235 11.92 -1.76 18.62
C ARG A 235 11.96 -1.13 20.01
N GLY A 236 12.74 -0.07 20.19
CA GLY A 236 12.78 0.65 21.46
C GLY A 236 11.43 1.26 21.83
N ALA A 237 10.71 1.80 20.85
CA ALA A 237 9.35 2.33 21.04
C ALA A 237 8.35 1.22 21.40
N ALA A 238 8.44 0.03 20.80
CA ALA A 238 7.62 -1.13 21.12
C ALA A 238 7.83 -1.61 22.57
N GLU A 239 9.08 -1.76 23.00
CA GLU A 239 9.43 -2.13 24.39
C GLU A 239 8.95 -1.05 25.39
N ALA A 240 9.08 0.23 25.03
CA ALA A 240 8.60 1.36 25.83
C ALA A 240 7.07 1.37 25.96
N ALA A 241 6.36 1.06 24.89
CA ALA A 241 4.90 0.98 24.90
C ALA A 241 4.39 -0.16 25.81
N LEU A 242 5.08 -1.30 25.84
CA LEU A 242 4.75 -2.40 26.78
C LEU A 242 5.09 -2.02 28.22
N ALA A 243 6.18 -1.25 28.46
CA ALA A 243 6.46 -0.70 29.80
C ALA A 243 5.35 0.27 30.25
N ALA A 244 4.80 1.06 29.34
CA ALA A 244 3.63 1.90 29.62
C ALA A 244 2.36 1.07 29.85
N ASN A 245 2.19 -0.04 29.13
CA ASN A 245 1.06 -0.97 29.32
C ASN A 245 1.06 -1.58 30.73
N ALA A 246 2.23 -1.97 31.23
CA ALA A 246 2.38 -2.50 32.60
C ALA A 246 1.94 -1.52 33.68
N GLN A 247 1.98 -0.22 33.38
CA GLN A 247 1.52 0.86 34.27
C GLN A 247 0.08 1.33 33.94
N GLY A 248 -0.65 0.61 33.06
CA GLY A 248 -2.03 0.97 32.66
C GLY A 248 -2.13 2.24 31.82
N LYS A 249 -1.05 2.67 31.19
CA LYS A 249 -0.96 3.94 30.43
C LYS A 249 -0.65 3.73 28.95
N PHE A 250 -0.94 2.54 28.40
CA PHE A 250 -0.60 2.22 27.00
C PHE A 250 -1.17 3.24 26.02
N TRP A 251 -2.47 3.48 26.05
CA TRP A 251 -3.13 4.30 25.03
C TRP A 251 -2.67 5.76 25.09
N GLN A 252 -2.48 6.31 26.30
CA GLN A 252 -1.92 7.67 26.45
C GLN A 252 -0.51 7.77 25.89
N PHE A 253 0.30 6.72 26.06
CA PHE A 253 1.67 6.67 25.55
C PHE A 253 1.68 6.41 24.03
N HIS A 254 0.86 5.48 23.54
CA HIS A 254 0.63 5.18 22.14
C HIS A 254 0.35 6.45 21.33
N ASP A 255 -0.61 7.28 21.77
CA ASP A 255 -0.97 8.52 21.08
C ASP A 255 0.19 9.50 21.02
N LYS A 256 1.03 9.57 22.07
CA LYS A 256 2.22 10.41 22.07
C LYS A 256 3.28 9.90 21.09
N LEU A 257 3.48 8.60 21.00
CA LEU A 257 4.43 8.00 20.06
C LEU A 257 4.04 8.30 18.62
N PHE A 258 2.78 8.06 18.24
CA PHE A 258 2.33 8.33 16.88
C PHE A 258 2.28 9.81 16.51
N LYS A 259 2.02 10.69 17.47
CA LYS A 259 2.11 12.15 17.27
C LYS A 259 3.55 12.65 17.08
N ASN A 260 4.55 11.88 17.50
CA ASN A 260 5.96 12.29 17.53
C ASN A 260 6.90 11.23 16.90
N GLN A 261 6.52 10.63 15.78
CA GLN A 261 7.22 9.51 15.13
C GLN A 261 8.71 9.79 14.79
N THR A 262 9.09 11.05 14.69
CA THR A 262 10.48 11.46 14.43
C THR A 262 11.33 11.61 15.70
N GLN A 263 10.75 11.45 16.89
CA GLN A 263 11.40 11.69 18.19
C GLN A 263 11.38 10.43 19.08
N LEU A 264 11.44 9.25 18.49
CA LEU A 264 11.37 7.96 19.19
C LEU A 264 12.74 7.48 19.72
N THR A 265 13.67 8.41 19.93
CA THR A 265 14.94 8.13 20.62
C THR A 265 14.71 7.85 22.11
N ARG A 266 15.68 7.27 22.81
CA ARG A 266 15.58 6.98 24.23
C ARG A 266 15.13 8.22 25.05
N ASP A 267 15.73 9.38 24.82
CA ASP A 267 15.38 10.62 25.53
C ASP A 267 13.94 11.07 25.21
N GLY A 268 13.52 10.95 23.94
CA GLY A 268 12.15 11.24 23.53
C GLY A 268 11.14 10.34 24.24
N LEU A 269 11.42 9.03 24.29
CA LEU A 269 10.56 8.05 24.98
C LEU A 269 10.43 8.36 26.48
N GLU A 270 11.50 8.74 27.15
CA GLU A 270 11.48 9.14 28.56
C GLU A 270 10.69 10.42 28.80
N GLY A 271 10.80 11.39 27.88
CA GLY A 271 9.98 12.61 27.89
C GLY A 271 8.49 12.29 27.75
N PHE A 272 8.13 11.44 26.78
CA PHE A 272 6.74 11.02 26.57
C PHE A 272 6.19 10.20 27.75
N ALA A 273 7.03 9.39 28.41
CA ALA A 273 6.65 8.67 29.63
C ALA A 273 6.26 9.63 30.75
N LYS A 274 7.07 10.66 30.99
CA LYS A 274 6.77 11.71 31.95
C LYS A 274 5.45 12.42 31.62
N ASP A 275 5.28 12.82 30.36
CA ASP A 275 4.10 13.53 29.90
C ASP A 275 2.81 12.68 29.90
N ALA A 276 2.94 11.35 29.80
CA ALA A 276 1.84 10.40 29.96
C ALA A 276 1.54 10.07 31.42
N GLY A 277 2.32 10.62 32.36
CA GLY A 277 2.16 10.40 33.81
C GLY A 277 2.59 9.02 34.27
N LEU A 278 3.59 8.38 33.61
CA LEU A 278 4.17 7.14 34.06
C LEU A 278 5.14 7.37 35.24
N ASN A 279 5.36 6.32 36.02
CA ASN A 279 6.51 6.26 36.91
C ASN A 279 7.78 6.13 36.05
N VAL A 280 8.48 7.25 35.86
CA VAL A 280 9.65 7.33 34.97
C VAL A 280 10.80 6.45 35.47
N ALA A 281 10.96 6.27 36.78
CA ALA A 281 12.03 5.42 37.32
C ALA A 281 11.81 3.94 36.96
N GLU A 282 10.60 3.44 37.13
CA GLU A 282 10.24 2.08 36.73
C GLU A 282 10.31 1.89 35.22
N PHE A 283 9.84 2.89 34.46
CA PHE A 283 9.92 2.91 33.00
C PHE A 283 11.36 2.78 32.51
N LYS A 284 12.28 3.61 33.01
CA LYS A 284 13.72 3.56 32.71
C LYS A 284 14.31 2.19 33.04
N LYS A 285 14.03 1.69 34.25
CA LYS A 285 14.51 0.36 34.70
C LYS A 285 14.04 -0.73 33.72
N ALA A 286 12.78 -0.69 33.29
CA ALA A 286 12.23 -1.69 32.36
C ALA A 286 12.94 -1.67 31.01
N LEU A 287 13.26 -0.48 30.47
CA LEU A 287 14.00 -0.35 29.22
C LEU A 287 15.48 -0.77 29.36
N ASP A 288 16.14 -0.39 30.46
CA ASP A 288 17.56 -0.74 30.72
C ASP A 288 17.74 -2.26 30.87
N SER A 289 16.79 -2.93 31.51
CA SER A 289 16.79 -4.39 31.69
C SER A 289 16.17 -5.15 30.52
N LYS A 290 15.68 -4.45 29.46
CA LYS A 290 14.99 -5.04 28.31
C LYS A 290 13.84 -5.99 28.73
N THR A 291 13.09 -5.59 29.78
CA THR A 291 12.06 -6.41 30.41
C THR A 291 11.04 -6.96 29.41
N TYR A 292 10.71 -6.18 28.37
CA TYR A 292 9.66 -6.51 27.40
C TYR A 292 10.21 -6.95 26.03
N ALA A 293 11.51 -7.16 25.91
CA ALA A 293 12.11 -7.58 24.63
C ALA A 293 11.55 -8.92 24.14
N ALA A 294 11.39 -9.87 25.05
CA ALA A 294 10.83 -11.19 24.72
C ALA A 294 9.35 -11.13 24.31
N ASP A 295 8.56 -10.21 24.89
CA ASP A 295 7.17 -10.01 24.53
C ASP A 295 7.04 -9.40 23.11
N VAL A 296 7.91 -8.44 22.78
CA VAL A 296 8.01 -7.88 21.41
C VAL A 296 8.39 -8.98 20.42
N ASP A 297 9.38 -9.84 20.74
CA ASP A 297 9.77 -10.96 19.89
C ASP A 297 8.65 -11.98 19.70
N ALA A 298 7.86 -12.22 20.75
CA ALA A 298 6.70 -13.10 20.66
C ALA A 298 5.61 -12.54 19.74
N ASP A 299 5.34 -11.23 19.81
CA ASP A 299 4.39 -10.56 18.93
C ASP A 299 4.87 -10.58 17.47
N VAL A 300 6.17 -10.35 17.22
CA VAL A 300 6.76 -10.45 15.86
C VAL A 300 6.60 -11.87 15.31
N LYS A 301 6.98 -12.89 16.08
CA LYS A 301 6.83 -14.31 15.66
C LYS A 301 5.37 -14.67 15.40
N LEU A 302 4.44 -14.18 16.23
CA LEU A 302 3.02 -14.39 16.02
C LEU A 302 2.57 -13.77 14.70
N GLY A 303 2.97 -12.54 14.40
CA GLY A 303 2.67 -11.88 13.14
C GLY A 303 3.25 -12.63 11.94
N GLU A 304 4.53 -13.05 12.01
CA GLU A 304 5.18 -13.85 10.97
C GLU A 304 4.44 -15.16 10.70
N SER A 305 3.92 -15.82 11.74
CA SER A 305 3.18 -17.08 11.63
C SER A 305 1.88 -16.96 10.84
N VAL A 306 1.31 -15.74 10.77
CA VAL A 306 0.09 -15.42 10.01
C VAL A 306 0.38 -14.51 8.80
N ALA A 307 1.61 -14.59 8.29
CA ALA A 307 2.07 -13.90 7.09
C ALA A 307 1.93 -12.36 7.18
N VAL A 308 2.18 -11.76 8.35
CA VAL A 308 2.39 -10.31 8.46
C VAL A 308 3.78 -10.00 7.88
N GLU A 309 3.82 -9.26 6.77
CA GLU A 309 5.05 -8.86 6.07
C GLU A 309 5.31 -7.34 6.15
N GLY A 310 4.40 -6.59 6.78
CA GLY A 310 4.49 -5.14 6.91
C GLY A 310 3.40 -4.58 7.81
N THR A 311 3.52 -3.30 8.09
CA THR A 311 2.64 -2.59 9.02
C THR A 311 2.01 -1.34 8.36
N PRO A 312 0.80 -0.96 8.73
CA PRO A 312 -0.10 -1.70 9.62
C PRO A 312 -0.67 -2.95 8.92
N THR A 313 -0.83 -4.05 9.66
CA THR A 313 -1.64 -5.19 9.25
C THR A 313 -2.74 -5.40 10.28
N MET A 314 -3.99 -5.49 9.84
CA MET A 314 -5.14 -5.63 10.72
C MET A 314 -5.96 -6.84 10.33
N PHE A 315 -6.47 -7.55 11.34
CA PHE A 315 -7.39 -8.68 11.18
C PHE A 315 -8.68 -8.40 11.95
N ILE A 316 -9.83 -8.73 11.35
CA ILE A 316 -11.14 -8.71 12.00
C ILE A 316 -11.68 -10.12 11.96
N ASN A 317 -11.84 -10.75 13.15
CA ASN A 317 -12.21 -12.17 13.29
C ASN A 317 -11.37 -13.11 12.38
N GLY A 318 -10.07 -12.83 12.26
CA GLY A 318 -9.14 -13.61 11.46
C GLY A 318 -9.12 -13.26 9.97
N ALA A 319 -10.02 -12.42 9.48
CA ALA A 319 -9.99 -11.93 8.11
C ALA A 319 -9.12 -10.67 8.00
N ARG A 320 -8.17 -10.67 7.07
CA ARG A 320 -7.26 -9.54 6.85
C ARG A 320 -8.02 -8.34 6.29
N VAL A 321 -7.76 -7.16 6.84
CA VAL A 321 -8.32 -5.89 6.35
C VAL A 321 -7.53 -5.41 5.14
N ALA A 322 -8.22 -5.09 4.05
CA ALA A 322 -7.58 -4.67 2.80
C ALA A 322 -6.86 -3.31 2.93
N ASN A 323 -7.47 -2.37 3.64
CA ASN A 323 -6.90 -1.05 3.89
C ASN A 323 -7.09 -0.61 5.35
N PRO A 324 -6.11 -0.93 6.25
CA PRO A 324 -6.17 -0.55 7.66
C PRO A 324 -6.11 0.97 7.91
N THR A 325 -5.72 1.76 6.91
CA THR A 325 -5.65 3.22 7.03
C THR A 325 -6.93 3.94 6.59
N SER A 326 -7.99 3.20 6.21
CA SER A 326 -9.30 3.72 5.87
C SER A 326 -10.32 3.30 6.90
N PHE A 327 -10.90 4.28 7.62
CA PHE A 327 -11.97 4.01 8.58
C PHE A 327 -13.21 3.40 7.91
N GLU A 328 -13.54 3.84 6.69
CA GLU A 328 -14.63 3.28 5.90
C GLU A 328 -14.45 1.78 5.69
N THR A 329 -13.25 1.35 5.26
CA THR A 329 -12.93 -0.08 5.06
C THR A 329 -13.03 -0.86 6.37
N VAL A 330 -12.40 -0.37 7.44
CA VAL A 330 -12.38 -1.03 8.74
C VAL A 330 -13.78 -1.12 9.34
N SER A 331 -14.53 -0.01 9.35
CA SER A 331 -15.88 0.04 9.91
C SER A 331 -16.87 -0.84 9.14
N ALA A 332 -16.80 -0.87 7.80
CA ALA A 332 -17.65 -1.73 6.99
C ALA A 332 -17.42 -3.22 7.31
N GLN A 333 -16.16 -3.62 7.52
CA GLN A 333 -15.83 -5.00 7.86
C GLN A 333 -16.24 -5.34 9.32
N ILE A 334 -16.08 -4.41 10.27
CA ILE A 334 -16.58 -4.56 11.65
C ILE A 334 -18.11 -4.70 11.64
N ASP A 335 -18.81 -3.81 10.94
CA ASP A 335 -20.29 -3.81 10.86
C ASP A 335 -20.82 -5.12 10.22
N SER A 336 -20.11 -5.65 9.21
CA SER A 336 -20.39 -6.95 8.62
C SER A 336 -20.21 -8.10 9.63
N ALA A 337 -19.09 -8.10 10.36
CA ALA A 337 -18.80 -9.12 11.36
C ALA A 337 -19.79 -9.09 12.52
N LEU A 338 -20.24 -7.91 12.97
CA LEU A 338 -21.25 -7.74 14.01
C LEU A 338 -22.62 -8.30 13.60
N LYS A 339 -22.96 -8.26 12.30
CA LYS A 339 -24.17 -8.86 11.74
C LYS A 339 -24.07 -10.37 11.57
N GLY A 340 -22.91 -10.98 11.82
CA GLY A 340 -22.67 -12.40 11.61
C GLY A 340 -22.50 -12.80 10.14
N ALA A 341 -22.31 -11.85 9.25
CA ALA A 341 -21.97 -12.12 7.84
C ALA A 341 -20.54 -12.68 7.74
N PRO A 342 -20.27 -13.61 6.80
CA PRO A 342 -18.91 -14.02 6.52
C PRO A 342 -18.03 -12.81 6.16
N ALA A 343 -16.75 -12.84 6.56
CA ALA A 343 -15.82 -11.78 6.23
C ALA A 343 -15.75 -11.59 4.71
N PRO A 344 -15.79 -10.36 4.19
CA PRO A 344 -15.57 -10.12 2.78
C PRO A 344 -14.17 -10.62 2.40
N ALA A 345 -14.03 -11.22 1.21
CA ALA A 345 -12.72 -11.52 0.65
C ALA A 345 -11.89 -10.23 0.66
N ALA A 346 -10.63 -10.32 1.06
CA ALA A 346 -9.76 -9.14 1.15
C ALA A 346 -9.63 -8.49 -0.22
N GLY A 347 -10.37 -7.41 -0.43
CA GLY A 347 -10.34 -6.63 -1.67
C GLY A 347 -8.96 -6.05 -1.91
N THR A 348 -8.53 -5.99 -3.16
CA THR A 348 -7.31 -5.29 -3.56
C THR A 348 -7.46 -3.81 -3.20
N PRO A 349 -6.45 -3.21 -2.55
CA PRO A 349 -6.45 -1.75 -2.38
C PRO A 349 -6.36 -1.11 -3.76
N GLY A 350 -7.28 -0.19 -4.05
CA GLY A 350 -7.32 0.64 -5.25
C GLY A 350 -6.10 1.57 -5.37
#